data_903855a65ac16f3e9e73f38682222b78
#
_entry.id   903855a65ac16f3e9e73f38682222b78
#
_cell.length_a   1.000
_cell.length_b   1.000
_cell.length_c   1.000
_cell.angle_alpha   90.00
_cell.angle_beta   90.00
_cell.angle_gamma   90.00
#
_symmetry.space_group_name_H-M   'P 1'
#
loop_
_entity.id
_entity.type
_entity.pdbx_description
1 polymer ?
#
loop_
_entity_poly.entity_id
_entity_poly.type
_entity_poly.pdbx_seq_one_letter_code
_entity_poly.pdbx_strand_id
1 'polypeptide(L)'
;SYENTDDLAETARDADELRIFYHIKNQVKYIDGSYEKYTTKFLKPDIAELKFGKISSKAYTGKVLKPAVIVKDGKKKLVNGTDYTVTYNNNKNIGTAAITITGIGEYRGTKTLKFKIVPPKTTLTSKTGKTSGGWNRATLSWKKSAGADGYQIYYSENGGNFKKLTTVSSGKLSRSVRYTTGDTEQFKVRPYKKVNGKTYFGAWSNIITLN
;
A
#
# COMPACT_ATOMS: atom_id res chain seq x y z
N SER A 1 12.01 -20.94 -47.50
CA SER A 1 13.30 -21.17 -46.89
C SER A 1 13.36 -20.36 -45.62
N TYR A 2 13.68 -21.03 -44.50
CA TYR A 2 13.94 -20.37 -43.24
C TYR A 2 15.22 -19.57 -43.36
N GLU A 3 15.13 -18.24 -43.42
CA GLU A 3 16.29 -17.43 -43.15
C GLU A 3 16.66 -17.62 -41.68
N ASN A 4 17.91 -18.00 -41.47
CA ASN A 4 18.45 -18.30 -40.18
C ASN A 4 18.43 -17.02 -39.33
N THR A 5 17.87 -17.08 -38.16
CA THR A 5 17.81 -15.94 -37.23
C THR A 5 19.21 -15.45 -36.80
N ASP A 6 20.23 -16.26 -37.05
CA ASP A 6 21.63 -15.92 -36.75
C ASP A 6 22.17 -14.88 -37.76
N ASP A 7 21.70 -14.91 -39.04
CA ASP A 7 22.08 -13.90 -40.05
C ASP A 7 21.53 -12.51 -39.74
N LEU A 8 20.37 -12.43 -39.06
CA LEU A 8 19.80 -11.14 -38.68
C LEU A 8 20.54 -10.57 -37.42
N ALA A 9 21.08 -11.42 -36.59
CA ALA A 9 21.87 -11.00 -35.44
C ALA A 9 23.24 -10.43 -35.83
N GLU A 10 23.85 -10.92 -36.90
CA GLU A 10 25.13 -10.41 -37.41
C GLU A 10 24.99 -9.03 -38.07
N THR A 11 23.79 -8.65 -38.53
CA THR A 11 23.54 -7.31 -39.14
C THR A 11 23.08 -6.26 -38.16
N ALA A 12 22.70 -6.65 -36.93
CA ALA A 12 22.33 -5.70 -35.89
C ALA A 12 23.57 -4.95 -35.37
N ARG A 13 23.57 -3.62 -35.52
CA ARG A 13 24.73 -2.76 -35.21
C ARG A 13 24.90 -2.40 -33.75
N ASP A 14 23.87 -2.62 -32.95
CA ASP A 14 23.93 -2.41 -31.52
C ASP A 14 22.90 -3.26 -30.75
N ALA A 15 23.01 -3.26 -29.42
CA ALA A 15 22.16 -4.04 -28.52
C ALA A 15 20.68 -3.62 -28.55
N ASP A 16 20.38 -2.40 -28.98
CA ASP A 16 19.00 -1.88 -29.07
C ASP A 16 18.32 -2.41 -30.33
N GLU A 17 19.02 -2.53 -31.45
CA GLU A 17 18.53 -3.19 -32.67
C GLU A 17 18.25 -4.68 -32.42
N LEU A 18 19.10 -5.38 -31.64
CA LEU A 18 18.89 -6.79 -31.30
C LEU A 18 17.64 -7.01 -30.45
N ARG A 19 17.32 -6.10 -29.52
CA ARG A 19 16.08 -6.12 -28.72
C ARG A 19 14.85 -5.94 -29.61
N ILE A 20 14.96 -5.16 -30.65
CA ILE A 20 13.92 -4.89 -31.64
C ILE A 20 13.56 -6.17 -32.41
N PHE A 21 14.55 -6.90 -32.92
CA PHE A 21 14.35 -8.15 -33.64
C PHE A 21 13.73 -9.26 -32.78
N TYR A 22 14.12 -9.36 -31.53
CA TYR A 22 13.57 -10.37 -30.63
C TYR A 22 12.08 -10.18 -30.32
N HIS A 23 11.58 -8.94 -30.36
CA HIS A 23 10.16 -8.62 -30.14
C HIS A 23 9.31 -8.87 -31.39
N ILE A 24 9.91 -8.81 -32.58
CA ILE A 24 9.22 -9.01 -33.87
C ILE A 24 8.97 -10.50 -34.15
N LYS A 25 9.78 -11.41 -33.60
CA LYS A 25 9.75 -12.86 -33.86
C LYS A 25 8.36 -13.50 -33.65
N ASN A 26 7.47 -12.91 -32.91
CA ASN A 26 6.12 -13.42 -32.64
C ASN A 26 5.00 -12.82 -33.48
N GLN A 27 5.30 -11.95 -34.48
CA GLN A 27 4.27 -11.25 -35.25
C GLN A 27 4.46 -11.24 -36.77
N VAL A 28 5.41 -11.96 -37.30
CA VAL A 28 5.59 -12.04 -38.77
C VAL A 28 4.73 -13.15 -39.35
N LYS A 29 3.60 -12.78 -39.91
CA LYS A 29 2.79 -13.66 -40.78
C LYS A 29 3.32 -13.52 -42.19
N TYR A 30 3.92 -14.59 -42.76
CA TYR A 30 4.29 -14.65 -44.17
C TYR A 30 3.06 -14.66 -45.04
N ILE A 31 2.99 -13.74 -45.99
CA ILE A 31 2.06 -13.78 -47.09
C ILE A 31 2.88 -13.63 -48.39
N ASP A 32 2.90 -14.73 -49.14
CA ASP A 32 3.16 -14.84 -50.56
C ASP A 32 4.05 -13.76 -51.20
N GLY A 33 5.35 -14.05 -51.29
CA GLY A 33 6.29 -13.61 -52.34
C GLY A 33 6.53 -12.12 -52.61
N SER A 34 5.82 -11.20 -51.97
CA SER A 34 6.02 -9.76 -52.15
C SER A 34 6.50 -9.10 -50.87
N TYR A 35 7.67 -8.47 -50.91
CA TYR A 35 8.18 -7.61 -49.86
C TYR A 35 7.34 -6.33 -49.77
N GLU A 36 6.29 -6.34 -49.00
CA GLU A 36 5.73 -5.07 -48.51
C GLU A 36 6.65 -4.54 -47.40
N LYS A 37 7.09 -3.31 -47.58
CA LYS A 37 7.90 -2.57 -46.59
C LYS A 37 7.03 -2.32 -45.37
N TYR A 38 7.00 -3.28 -44.44
CA TYR A 38 6.32 -3.10 -43.17
C TYR A 38 7.07 -2.03 -42.38
N THR A 39 6.48 -0.88 -42.23
CA THR A 39 6.83 0.04 -41.14
C THR A 39 6.41 -0.63 -39.85
N THR A 40 7.30 -1.40 -39.22
CA THR A 40 7.08 -1.98 -37.90
C THR A 40 6.92 -0.84 -36.95
N LYS A 41 5.68 -0.55 -36.61
CA LYS A 41 5.36 0.39 -35.52
C LYS A 41 5.79 -0.29 -34.25
N PHE A 42 6.99 0.02 -33.76
CA PHE A 42 7.48 -0.51 -32.50
C PHE A 42 6.46 -0.18 -31.40
N LEU A 43 5.78 -1.20 -30.88
CA LEU A 43 4.86 -1.02 -29.78
C LEU A 43 5.71 -0.82 -28.53
N LYS A 44 5.77 0.42 -28.07
CA LYS A 44 6.39 0.74 -26.77
C LYS A 44 5.83 -0.19 -25.69
N PRO A 45 6.65 -0.71 -24.76
CA PRO A 45 6.20 -1.52 -23.64
C PRO A 45 5.05 -0.85 -22.89
N ASP A 46 4.01 -1.63 -22.57
CA ASP A 46 2.88 -1.12 -21.81
C ASP A 46 3.24 -1.08 -20.33
N ILE A 47 3.17 0.11 -19.74
CA ILE A 47 3.48 0.31 -18.32
C ILE A 47 2.56 -0.53 -17.40
N ALA A 48 1.35 -0.87 -17.85
CA ALA A 48 0.41 -1.68 -17.08
C ALA A 48 0.91 -3.11 -16.81
N GLU A 49 1.80 -3.62 -17.67
CA GLU A 49 2.38 -4.97 -17.59
C GLU A 49 3.66 -5.04 -16.74
N LEU A 50 4.16 -3.89 -16.29
CA LEU A 50 5.41 -3.81 -15.54
C LEU A 50 5.22 -4.13 -14.06
N LYS A 51 6.34 -4.28 -13.35
CA LYS A 51 6.35 -4.55 -11.90
C LYS A 51 6.31 -3.26 -11.09
N PHE A 52 5.39 -3.22 -10.13
CA PHE A 52 5.21 -2.09 -9.21
C PHE A 52 5.60 -2.45 -7.79
N GLY A 53 6.27 -1.52 -7.13
CA GLY A 53 6.53 -1.60 -5.69
C GLY A 53 5.22 -1.49 -4.89
N LYS A 54 5.12 -2.24 -3.78
CA LYS A 54 3.97 -2.17 -2.88
C LYS A 54 3.88 -0.79 -2.21
N ILE A 55 2.69 -0.19 -2.24
CA ILE A 55 2.41 1.06 -1.53
C ILE A 55 1.65 0.72 -0.25
N SER A 56 2.29 0.94 0.89
CA SER A 56 1.68 0.74 2.21
C SER A 56 0.65 1.83 2.52
N SER A 57 -0.26 1.54 3.46
CA SER A 57 -1.18 2.54 4.00
C SER A 57 -0.40 3.72 4.60
N LYS A 58 -0.97 4.92 4.48
CA LYS A 58 -0.39 6.17 5.00
C LYS A 58 -1.25 6.71 6.13
N ALA A 59 -0.61 7.26 7.16
CA ALA A 59 -1.31 7.97 8.22
C ALA A 59 -1.87 9.30 7.70
N TYR A 60 -3.09 9.62 8.10
CA TYR A 60 -3.72 10.91 7.81
C TYR A 60 -2.95 12.05 8.49
N THR A 61 -2.63 13.09 7.75
CA THR A 61 -1.89 14.27 8.20
C THR A 61 -2.66 15.58 8.01
N GLY A 62 -3.85 15.52 7.38
CA GLY A 62 -4.58 16.71 6.93
C GLY A 62 -4.01 17.36 5.66
N LYS A 63 -2.84 16.90 5.20
CA LYS A 63 -2.15 17.38 3.99
C LYS A 63 -2.28 16.37 2.86
N VAL A 64 -2.01 16.82 1.63
CA VAL A 64 -1.92 15.97 0.44
C VAL A 64 -0.76 14.98 0.60
N LEU A 65 -1.01 13.69 0.34
CA LEU A 65 -0.03 12.61 0.45
C LEU A 65 0.35 12.10 -0.94
N LYS A 66 1.63 12.16 -1.27
CA LYS A 66 2.19 11.73 -2.56
C LYS A 66 3.27 10.66 -2.34
N PRO A 67 2.90 9.41 -1.99
CA PRO A 67 3.90 8.36 -1.82
C PRO A 67 4.62 8.09 -3.13
N ALA A 68 5.94 7.87 -3.06
CA ALA A 68 6.74 7.52 -4.22
C ALA A 68 6.29 6.18 -4.81
N VAL A 69 6.29 6.11 -6.15
CA VAL A 69 6.01 4.90 -6.91
C VAL A 69 7.33 4.32 -7.40
N ILE A 70 7.50 3.02 -7.28
CA ILE A 70 8.62 2.30 -7.87
C ILE A 70 8.07 1.46 -9.02
N VAL A 71 8.58 1.69 -10.22
CA VAL A 71 8.26 0.93 -11.44
C VAL A 71 9.53 0.27 -11.94
N LYS A 72 9.45 -0.99 -12.33
CA LYS A 72 10.58 -1.76 -12.88
C LYS A 72 10.19 -2.48 -14.17
N ASP A 73 11.02 -2.35 -15.17
CA ASP A 73 11.05 -3.17 -16.37
C ASP A 73 12.23 -4.14 -16.26
N GLY A 74 11.94 -5.40 -15.96
CA GLY A 74 12.96 -6.37 -15.62
C GLY A 74 13.87 -5.90 -14.48
N LYS A 75 15.15 -5.69 -14.76
CA LYS A 75 16.16 -5.17 -13.82
C LYS A 75 16.22 -3.63 -13.82
N LYS A 76 15.73 -2.97 -14.88
CA LYS A 76 15.75 -1.50 -15.03
C LYS A 76 14.72 -0.87 -14.08
N LYS A 77 15.14 0.09 -13.27
CA LYS A 77 14.24 0.97 -12.51
C LYS A 77 13.89 2.18 -13.35
N LEU A 78 12.59 2.41 -13.57
CA LEU A 78 12.11 3.53 -14.37
C LEU A 78 12.15 4.85 -13.60
N VAL A 79 12.28 5.96 -14.32
CA VAL A 79 12.42 7.32 -13.80
C VAL A 79 11.13 8.12 -14.04
N ASN A 80 10.57 8.67 -12.95
CA ASN A 80 9.43 9.59 -13.03
C ASN A 80 9.85 10.90 -13.72
N GLY A 81 9.08 11.35 -14.69
CA GLY A 81 9.35 12.50 -15.54
C GLY A 81 10.07 12.16 -16.85
N THR A 82 10.67 10.97 -16.96
CA THR A 82 11.37 10.49 -18.16
C THR A 82 10.65 9.29 -18.78
N ASP A 83 10.42 8.25 -17.99
CA ASP A 83 9.80 7.00 -18.45
C ASP A 83 8.28 6.97 -18.13
N TYR A 84 7.84 7.69 -17.13
CA TYR A 84 6.43 7.78 -16.73
C TYR A 84 6.13 9.07 -15.97
N THR A 85 4.85 9.40 -15.88
CA THR A 85 4.32 10.46 -15.00
C THR A 85 3.38 9.89 -13.96
N VAL A 86 3.13 10.64 -12.88
CA VAL A 86 2.26 10.20 -11.76
C VAL A 86 1.26 11.29 -11.41
N THR A 87 -0.02 10.92 -11.36
CA THR A 87 -1.08 11.76 -10.81
C THR A 87 -1.74 11.08 -9.62
N TYR A 88 -2.31 11.87 -8.71
CA TYR A 88 -2.93 11.39 -7.48
C TYR A 88 -4.37 11.88 -7.37
N ASN A 89 -5.25 11.02 -6.86
CA ASN A 89 -6.65 11.37 -6.59
C ASN A 89 -7.05 10.89 -5.19
N ASN A 90 -7.92 11.66 -4.51
CA ASN A 90 -8.41 11.37 -3.16
C ASN A 90 -7.30 11.17 -2.11
N ASN A 91 -6.16 11.80 -2.30
CA ASN A 91 -4.93 11.58 -1.53
C ASN A 91 -4.72 12.56 -0.37
N LYS A 92 -5.79 13.19 0.14
CA LYS A 92 -5.76 14.08 1.30
C LYS A 92 -6.52 13.52 2.49
N ASN A 93 -7.72 13.00 2.29
CA ASN A 93 -8.62 12.56 3.35
C ASN A 93 -8.49 11.05 3.63
N ILE A 94 -8.91 10.62 4.84
CA ILE A 94 -8.98 9.21 5.19
C ILE A 94 -9.92 8.49 4.22
N GLY A 95 -9.44 7.39 3.66
CA GLY A 95 -10.15 6.67 2.60
C GLY A 95 -9.21 5.86 1.73
N THR A 96 -9.66 5.56 0.52
CA THR A 96 -8.84 4.94 -0.52
C THR A 96 -8.45 6.01 -1.53
N ALA A 97 -7.15 6.24 -1.65
CA ALA A 97 -6.55 7.10 -2.66
C ALA A 97 -6.11 6.29 -3.88
N ALA A 98 -6.07 6.94 -5.04
CA ALA A 98 -5.58 6.38 -6.29
C ALA A 98 -4.33 7.10 -6.76
N ILE A 99 -3.46 6.34 -7.42
CA ILE A 99 -2.26 6.82 -8.11
C ILE A 99 -2.36 6.33 -9.54
N THR A 100 -2.44 7.23 -10.51
CA THR A 100 -2.39 6.88 -11.93
C THR A 100 -0.99 7.13 -12.44
N ILE A 101 -0.38 6.09 -12.99
CA ILE A 101 0.94 6.09 -13.60
C ILE A 101 0.71 6.02 -15.11
N THR A 102 1.25 6.98 -15.85
CA THR A 102 1.13 7.05 -17.32
C THR A 102 2.52 6.93 -17.93
N GLY A 103 2.71 5.95 -18.80
CA GLY A 103 3.95 5.76 -19.57
C GLY A 103 4.19 6.93 -20.52
N ILE A 104 5.44 7.40 -20.58
CA ILE A 104 5.94 8.43 -21.51
C ILE A 104 7.29 7.98 -22.06
N GLY A 105 7.85 8.74 -23.01
CA GLY A 105 9.14 8.37 -23.61
C GLY A 105 9.04 7.02 -24.32
N GLU A 106 9.79 6.05 -23.87
CA GLU A 106 9.83 4.68 -24.42
C GLU A 106 8.66 3.78 -23.94
N TYR A 107 7.79 4.27 -23.07
CA TYR A 107 6.67 3.52 -22.50
C TYR A 107 5.33 4.12 -22.91
N ARG A 108 4.27 3.28 -22.92
CA ARG A 108 2.89 3.66 -23.19
C ARG A 108 1.94 3.12 -22.12
N GLY A 109 0.67 3.47 -22.24
CA GLY A 109 -0.40 2.94 -21.39
C GLY A 109 -0.48 3.58 -20.00
N THR A 110 -1.39 3.09 -19.18
CA THR A 110 -1.63 3.60 -17.84
C THR A 110 -1.86 2.49 -16.84
N LYS A 111 -1.45 2.70 -15.59
CA LYS A 111 -1.73 1.82 -14.46
C LYS A 111 -2.26 2.61 -13.28
N THR A 112 -3.35 2.15 -12.69
CA THR A 112 -3.87 2.73 -11.44
C THR A 112 -3.55 1.82 -10.26
N LEU A 113 -2.82 2.35 -9.29
CA LEU A 113 -2.57 1.73 -7.99
C LEU A 113 -3.45 2.40 -6.93
N LYS A 114 -3.77 1.67 -5.86
CA LYS A 114 -4.56 2.20 -4.74
C LYS A 114 -3.78 2.07 -3.43
N PHE A 115 -3.91 3.06 -2.55
CA PHE A 115 -3.43 2.97 -1.18
C PHE A 115 -4.47 3.50 -0.20
N LYS A 116 -4.39 3.08 1.05
CA LYS A 116 -5.29 3.55 2.09
C LYS A 116 -4.66 4.71 2.86
N ILE A 117 -5.45 5.73 3.15
CA ILE A 117 -5.16 6.74 4.15
C ILE A 117 -5.98 6.37 5.38
N VAL A 118 -5.35 6.24 6.53
CA VAL A 118 -5.95 5.73 7.75
C VAL A 118 -5.70 6.69 8.92
N PRO A 119 -6.52 6.66 9.99
CA PRO A 119 -6.23 7.45 11.19
C PRO A 119 -4.83 7.16 11.73
N PRO A 120 -4.09 8.17 12.22
CA PRO A 120 -2.76 7.99 12.81
C PRO A 120 -2.79 7.03 14.00
N LYS A 121 -1.74 6.23 14.15
CA LYS A 121 -1.51 5.40 15.34
C LYS A 121 -1.54 6.27 16.60
N THR A 122 -2.10 5.76 17.69
CA THR A 122 -2.01 6.37 19.01
C THR A 122 -1.11 5.55 19.93
N THR A 123 -0.66 6.16 21.03
CA THR A 123 0.09 5.49 22.10
C THR A 123 -0.84 5.21 23.26
N LEU A 124 -0.79 3.98 23.78
CA LEU A 124 -1.55 3.55 24.96
C LEU A 124 -0.68 3.67 26.21
N THR A 125 -1.24 4.21 27.27
CA THR A 125 -0.64 4.29 28.61
C THR A 125 -1.61 3.70 29.62
N SER A 126 -1.13 3.33 30.80
CA SER A 126 -1.97 2.87 31.92
C SER A 126 -1.58 3.53 33.23
N LYS A 127 -2.55 3.71 34.09
CA LYS A 127 -2.37 4.07 35.50
C LYS A 127 -3.14 3.06 36.35
N THR A 128 -2.42 2.34 37.21
CA THR A 128 -3.00 1.34 38.09
C THR A 128 -3.47 1.96 39.41
N GLY A 129 -4.37 1.29 40.08
CA GLY A 129 -4.93 1.68 41.36
C GLY A 129 -5.93 0.62 41.84
N LYS A 130 -6.66 0.94 42.93
CA LYS A 130 -7.73 0.09 43.41
C LYS A 130 -9.08 0.79 43.34
N THR A 131 -10.15 0.02 43.27
CA THR A 131 -11.52 0.51 43.43
C THR A 131 -11.80 0.72 44.93
N SER A 132 -12.92 1.39 45.25
CA SER A 132 -13.39 1.51 46.63
C SER A 132 -13.63 0.15 47.32
N GLY A 133 -13.94 -0.90 46.54
CA GLY A 133 -14.07 -2.29 47.03
C GLY A 133 -12.76 -3.10 47.03
N GLY A 134 -11.58 -2.47 46.87
CA GLY A 134 -10.28 -3.13 46.95
C GLY A 134 -9.83 -3.88 45.67
N TRP A 135 -10.65 -3.94 44.61
CA TRP A 135 -10.30 -4.62 43.37
C TRP A 135 -9.23 -3.86 42.59
N ASN A 136 -8.29 -4.58 41.96
CA ASN A 136 -7.31 -3.97 41.06
C ASN A 136 -8.00 -3.34 39.85
N ARG A 137 -7.58 -2.14 39.58
CA ARG A 137 -8.08 -1.34 38.45
C ARG A 137 -6.92 -0.68 37.71
N ALA A 138 -7.00 -0.65 36.37
CA ALA A 138 -6.16 0.20 35.55
C ALA A 138 -7.03 1.16 34.75
N THR A 139 -6.57 2.40 34.61
CA THR A 139 -7.12 3.34 33.65
C THR A 139 -6.21 3.37 32.42
N LEU A 140 -6.68 2.77 31.35
CA LEU A 140 -6.05 2.84 30.04
C LEU A 140 -6.35 4.21 29.44
N SER A 141 -5.33 4.89 28.90
CA SER A 141 -5.49 6.21 28.29
C SER A 141 -4.71 6.29 26.99
N TRP A 142 -5.23 7.07 26.03
CA TRP A 142 -4.57 7.26 24.73
C TRP A 142 -4.80 8.68 24.20
N LYS A 143 -3.89 9.13 23.32
CA LYS A 143 -4.01 10.44 22.66
C LYS A 143 -5.05 10.41 21.55
N LYS A 144 -5.72 11.56 21.34
CA LYS A 144 -6.67 11.72 20.24
C LYS A 144 -5.96 11.52 18.89
N SER A 145 -6.54 10.67 18.04
CA SER A 145 -6.07 10.44 16.67
C SER A 145 -6.84 11.33 15.70
N ALA A 146 -6.13 12.10 14.91
CA ALA A 146 -6.73 13.03 13.96
C ALA A 146 -7.64 12.32 12.94
N GLY A 147 -8.84 12.85 12.77
CA GLY A 147 -9.82 12.32 11.81
C GLY A 147 -10.48 10.99 12.21
N ALA A 148 -10.20 10.44 13.38
CA ALA A 148 -10.85 9.21 13.86
C ALA A 148 -12.29 9.47 14.32
N ASP A 149 -13.21 8.53 14.06
CA ASP A 149 -14.57 8.49 14.62
C ASP A 149 -14.59 7.81 16.00
N GLY A 150 -13.59 7.01 16.30
CA GLY A 150 -13.49 6.31 17.58
C GLY A 150 -12.33 5.33 17.64
N TYR A 151 -12.37 4.48 18.65
CA TYR A 151 -11.29 3.54 18.97
C TYR A 151 -11.85 2.17 19.24
N GLN A 152 -11.14 1.14 18.78
CA GLN A 152 -11.34 -0.24 19.18
C GLN A 152 -10.28 -0.62 20.21
N ILE A 153 -10.72 -1.17 21.35
CA ILE A 153 -9.89 -1.68 22.43
C ILE A 153 -9.97 -3.19 22.39
N TYR A 154 -8.83 -3.83 22.42
CA TYR A 154 -8.67 -5.28 22.44
C TYR A 154 -7.90 -5.69 23.69
N TYR A 155 -8.19 -6.87 24.18
CA TYR A 155 -7.51 -7.47 25.32
C TYR A 155 -7.14 -8.92 25.04
N SER A 156 -6.19 -9.43 25.79
CA SER A 156 -5.75 -10.83 25.82
C SER A 156 -5.46 -11.20 27.25
N GLU A 157 -5.76 -12.44 27.62
CA GLU A 157 -5.49 -13.02 28.95
C GLU A 157 -4.49 -14.15 28.79
N ASN A 158 -3.49 -14.21 29.68
CA ASN A 158 -2.53 -15.32 29.84
C ASN A 158 -1.91 -15.80 28.49
N GLY A 159 -1.53 -14.83 27.62
CA GLY A 159 -0.92 -15.11 26.32
C GLY A 159 -1.88 -15.60 25.23
N GLY A 160 -3.18 -15.61 25.50
CA GLY A 160 -4.21 -15.99 24.55
C GLY A 160 -4.37 -14.98 23.39
N ASN A 161 -5.25 -15.28 22.44
CA ASN A 161 -5.54 -14.41 21.33
C ASN A 161 -6.24 -13.11 21.75
N PHE A 162 -5.87 -12.01 21.12
CA PHE A 162 -6.53 -10.72 21.33
C PHE A 162 -7.99 -10.75 20.88
N LYS A 163 -8.92 -10.46 21.79
CA LYS A 163 -10.37 -10.33 21.57
C LYS A 163 -10.78 -8.87 21.69
N LYS A 164 -11.83 -8.48 20.95
CA LYS A 164 -12.37 -7.13 21.06
C LYS A 164 -13.07 -6.93 22.40
N LEU A 165 -12.54 -6.01 23.21
CA LEU A 165 -13.18 -5.61 24.46
C LEU A 165 -14.37 -4.68 24.20
N THR A 166 -14.13 -3.61 23.44
CA THR A 166 -15.18 -2.61 23.15
C THR A 166 -14.77 -1.67 22.01
N THR A 167 -15.74 -0.87 21.61
CA THR A 167 -15.53 0.27 20.69
C THR A 167 -16.07 1.52 21.38
N VAL A 168 -15.31 2.62 21.32
CA VAL A 168 -15.68 3.90 21.92
C VAL A 168 -15.60 5.03 20.88
N SER A 169 -16.33 6.12 21.13
CA SER A 169 -16.32 7.31 20.28
C SER A 169 -15.00 8.07 20.36
N SER A 170 -14.77 8.99 19.42
CA SER A 170 -13.54 9.79 19.33
C SER A 170 -13.27 10.71 20.52
N GLY A 171 -14.32 11.07 21.28
CA GLY A 171 -14.21 11.87 22.50
C GLY A 171 -13.80 11.06 23.73
N LYS A 172 -13.90 9.74 23.69
CA LYS A 172 -13.47 8.86 24.80
C LYS A 172 -12.01 8.48 24.60
N LEU A 173 -11.16 9.03 25.45
CA LEU A 173 -9.70 8.85 25.39
C LEU A 173 -9.14 8.01 26.53
N SER A 174 -10.03 7.41 27.32
CA SER A 174 -9.67 6.49 28.41
C SER A 174 -10.72 5.40 28.61
N ARG A 175 -10.31 4.32 29.27
CA ARG A 175 -11.16 3.21 29.72
C ARG A 175 -10.62 2.61 30.95
N SER A 176 -11.46 2.50 32.00
CA SER A 176 -11.13 1.69 33.17
C SER A 176 -11.37 0.22 32.90
N VAL A 177 -10.44 -0.59 33.30
CA VAL A 177 -10.50 -2.06 33.28
C VAL A 177 -10.17 -2.59 34.68
N ARG A 178 -10.75 -3.73 35.08
CA ARG A 178 -10.31 -4.51 36.22
C ARG A 178 -9.30 -5.53 35.74
N TYR A 179 -8.38 -5.93 36.58
CA TYR A 179 -7.44 -7.01 36.31
C TYR A 179 -7.17 -7.83 37.56
N THR A 180 -6.76 -9.08 37.41
CA THR A 180 -6.51 -10.03 38.49
C THR A 180 -5.00 -10.13 38.76
N THR A 181 -4.57 -10.03 40.01
CA THR A 181 -3.16 -10.30 40.38
C THR A 181 -2.84 -11.75 40.11
N GLY A 182 -1.73 -12.01 39.41
CA GLY A 182 -1.27 -13.35 39.04
C GLY A 182 -1.66 -13.77 37.64
N ASP A 183 -2.64 -13.11 37.00
CA ASP A 183 -2.93 -13.24 35.61
C ASP A 183 -2.17 -12.18 34.76
N THR A 184 -1.83 -12.52 33.53
CA THR A 184 -1.24 -11.57 32.56
C THR A 184 -2.32 -11.06 31.64
N GLU A 185 -2.75 -9.83 31.82
CA GLU A 185 -3.72 -9.18 30.93
C GLU A 185 -3.03 -8.16 30.04
N GLN A 186 -3.28 -8.24 28.75
CA GLN A 186 -2.69 -7.36 27.74
C GLN A 186 -3.76 -6.55 27.02
N PHE A 187 -3.45 -5.28 26.77
CA PHE A 187 -4.37 -4.36 26.09
C PHE A 187 -3.68 -3.64 24.95
N LYS A 188 -4.43 -3.41 23.86
CA LYS A 188 -4.04 -2.56 22.76
C LYS A 188 -5.24 -1.81 22.19
N VAL A 189 -5.00 -0.66 21.58
CA VAL A 189 -6.03 0.20 21.01
C VAL A 189 -5.65 0.57 19.58
N ARG A 190 -6.65 0.74 18.73
CA ARG A 190 -6.47 1.34 17.40
C ARG A 190 -7.60 2.30 17.11
N PRO A 191 -7.31 3.44 16.44
CA PRO A 191 -8.33 4.35 15.93
C PRO A 191 -9.00 3.77 14.68
N TYR A 192 -10.23 4.22 14.40
CA TYR A 192 -10.92 3.92 13.15
C TYR A 192 -11.68 5.14 12.62
N LYS A 193 -11.94 5.11 11.31
CA LYS A 193 -12.80 6.05 10.59
C LYS A 193 -13.74 5.28 9.68
N LYS A 194 -15.01 5.65 9.63
CA LYS A 194 -15.98 5.16 8.65
C LYS A 194 -16.13 6.17 7.51
N VAL A 195 -16.00 5.70 6.28
CA VAL A 195 -16.17 6.52 5.07
C VAL A 195 -16.98 5.70 4.08
N ASN A 196 -18.15 6.20 3.68
CA ASN A 196 -19.04 5.54 2.71
C ASN A 196 -19.26 4.05 3.03
N GLY A 197 -19.67 3.73 4.25
CA GLY A 197 -19.93 2.35 4.72
C GLY A 197 -18.68 1.51 4.99
N LYS A 198 -17.50 1.95 4.60
CA LYS A 198 -16.23 1.21 4.78
C LYS A 198 -15.46 1.73 6.00
N THR A 199 -14.89 0.80 6.78
CA THR A 199 -14.06 1.16 7.94
C THR A 199 -12.59 1.13 7.60
N TYR A 200 -11.89 2.22 7.93
CA TYR A 200 -10.44 2.39 7.81
C TYR A 200 -9.83 2.38 9.21
N PHE A 201 -8.98 1.41 9.47
CA PHE A 201 -8.33 1.26 10.77
C PHE A 201 -6.91 1.81 10.72
N GLY A 202 -6.55 2.60 11.73
CA GLY A 202 -5.16 2.93 12.02
C GLY A 202 -4.38 1.71 12.56
N ALA A 203 -3.07 1.85 12.63
CA ALA A 203 -2.23 0.82 13.23
C ALA A 203 -2.53 0.67 14.73
N TRP A 204 -2.25 -0.52 15.28
CA TRP A 204 -2.35 -0.79 16.71
C TRP A 204 -1.36 0.05 17.51
N SER A 205 -1.74 0.44 18.71
CA SER A 205 -0.85 1.02 19.72
C SER A 205 0.26 0.04 20.11
N ASN A 206 1.13 0.49 21.01
CA ASN A 206 1.88 -0.42 21.88
C ASN A 206 0.90 -1.29 22.70
N ILE A 207 1.40 -2.40 23.22
CA ILE A 207 0.69 -3.26 24.18
C ILE A 207 1.00 -2.76 25.58
N ILE A 208 -0.01 -2.70 26.45
CA ILE A 208 0.12 -2.57 27.90
C ILE A 208 -0.12 -3.94 28.50
N THR A 209 0.75 -4.34 29.42
CA THR A 209 0.62 -5.58 30.22
C THR A 209 0.35 -5.20 31.66
N LEU A 210 -0.64 -5.84 32.27
CA LEU A 210 -1.02 -5.76 33.70
C LEU A 210 -0.88 -7.17 34.29
N ASN A 211 -0.29 -7.24 35.50
CA ASN A 211 -0.08 -8.47 36.29
C ASN A 211 -0.60 -8.31 37.73
#